data_372f3219009dbba82aa9d2fb0cda115f
#
_entry.id   372f3219009dbba82aa9d2fb0cda115f
#
_cell.length_a   1.000
_cell.length_b   1.000
_cell.length_c   1.000
_cell.angle_alpha   90.00
_cell.angle_beta   90.00
_cell.angle_gamma   90.00
#
_symmetry.space_group_name_H-M   'P 1'
#
loop_
_entity.id
_entity.type
_entity.pdbx_description
1 polymer ?
#
loop_
_entity_poly.entity_id
_entity_poly.type
_entity_poly.pdbx_seq_one_letter_code
_entity_poly.pdbx_strand_id
1 'polypeptide(L)'
;MLDTSRLWRTVMHRLQAEYPDVEYSEMFVDNCAMQIVKNPAQFDVIVTENMFGDILSDEASMITGSIGMIPSSSLGDGTRGLYEPIHGSAPDIAGKDIVNPTACILSAAMMLRYSFGMAEEADAIENAVSRVLDKGLRTADNMSDGCTCLGCTAMGDALSLIHISEPTRLRRISY
;
A
#
# COMPACT_ATOMS: atom_id res chain seq x y z
N MET A 1 -28.86 10.67 -0.71
CA MET A 1 -28.17 9.38 -1.01
C MET A 1 -28.51 9.00 -2.44
N LEU A 2 -27.51 8.69 -3.26
CA LEU A 2 -27.69 8.24 -4.65
C LEU A 2 -28.33 6.84 -4.70
N ASP A 3 -29.01 6.52 -5.79
CA ASP A 3 -29.62 5.20 -5.95
C ASP A 3 -28.59 4.09 -6.06
N THR A 4 -27.43 4.36 -6.65
CA THR A 4 -26.28 3.47 -6.65
C THR A 4 -25.78 3.14 -5.25
N SER A 5 -25.70 4.13 -4.37
CA SER A 5 -25.31 3.94 -2.97
C SER A 5 -26.35 3.13 -2.18
N ARG A 6 -27.65 3.26 -2.51
CA ARG A 6 -28.69 2.40 -1.90
C ARG A 6 -28.52 0.95 -2.33
N LEU A 7 -28.26 0.71 -3.61
CA LEU A 7 -28.00 -0.65 -4.12
C LEU A 7 -26.77 -1.25 -3.42
N TRP A 8 -25.68 -0.49 -3.31
CA TRP A 8 -24.47 -0.89 -2.60
C TRP A 8 -24.78 -1.36 -1.18
N ARG A 9 -25.47 -0.53 -0.39
CA ARG A 9 -25.87 -0.88 0.99
C ARG A 9 -26.75 -2.14 1.03
N THR A 10 -27.71 -2.27 0.12
CA THR A 10 -28.56 -3.48 0.06
C THR A 10 -27.73 -4.73 -0.16
N VAL A 11 -26.72 -4.68 -1.03
CA VAL A 11 -25.82 -5.79 -1.27
C VAL A 11 -24.97 -6.08 -0.05
N MET A 12 -24.40 -5.05 0.58
CA MET A 12 -23.57 -5.21 1.78
C MET A 12 -24.34 -5.81 2.95
N HIS A 13 -25.59 -5.38 3.19
CA HIS A 13 -26.44 -5.98 4.22
C HIS A 13 -26.74 -7.48 3.96
N ARG A 14 -26.88 -7.86 2.69
CA ARG A 14 -27.06 -9.27 2.34
C ARG A 14 -25.78 -10.07 2.63
N LEU A 15 -24.62 -9.52 2.25
CA LEU A 15 -23.33 -10.19 2.47
C LEU A 15 -22.98 -10.30 3.95
N GLN A 16 -23.33 -9.33 4.77
CA GLN A 16 -23.11 -9.37 6.24
C GLN A 16 -23.63 -10.67 6.86
N ALA A 17 -24.77 -11.18 6.38
CA ALA A 17 -25.33 -12.42 6.86
C ALA A 17 -24.50 -13.67 6.49
N GLU A 18 -23.68 -13.57 5.44
CA GLU A 18 -22.81 -14.66 4.97
C GLU A 18 -21.46 -14.66 5.71
N TYR A 19 -21.10 -13.54 6.38
CA TYR A 19 -19.83 -13.34 7.10
C TYR A 19 -20.07 -12.92 8.55
N PRO A 20 -20.64 -13.79 9.40
CA PRO A 20 -21.05 -13.44 10.76
C PRO A 20 -19.88 -13.10 11.71
N ASP A 21 -18.66 -13.53 11.37
CA ASP A 21 -17.44 -13.28 12.15
C ASP A 21 -16.79 -11.92 11.82
N VAL A 22 -17.33 -11.18 10.85
CA VAL A 22 -16.86 -9.86 10.46
C VAL A 22 -17.73 -8.78 11.08
N GLU A 23 -17.14 -7.92 11.89
CA GLU A 23 -17.83 -6.73 12.39
C GLU A 23 -18.06 -5.75 11.24
N TYR A 24 -19.32 -5.52 10.91
CA TYR A 24 -19.72 -4.65 9.82
C TYR A 24 -20.32 -3.35 10.35
N SER A 25 -19.82 -2.22 9.85
CA SER A 25 -20.39 -0.91 10.10
C SER A 25 -20.49 -0.09 8.81
N GLU A 26 -21.37 0.89 8.79
CA GLU A 26 -21.56 1.79 7.65
C GLU A 26 -21.21 3.23 8.04
N MET A 27 -20.59 3.92 7.09
CA MET A 27 -20.23 5.31 7.29
C MET A 27 -20.44 6.11 6.00
N PHE A 28 -20.92 7.35 6.12
CA PHE A 28 -20.90 8.27 4.98
C PHE A 28 -19.45 8.66 4.66
N VAL A 29 -19.16 8.89 3.38
CA VAL A 29 -17.81 9.13 2.90
C VAL A 29 -17.17 10.37 3.54
N ASP A 30 -17.93 11.44 3.74
CA ASP A 30 -17.47 12.67 4.40
C ASP A 30 -17.06 12.41 5.87
N ASN A 31 -17.83 11.60 6.58
CA ASN A 31 -17.48 11.19 7.93
C ASN A 31 -16.30 10.22 7.92
N CYS A 32 -16.21 9.30 6.95
CA CYS A 32 -15.10 8.39 6.79
C CYS A 32 -13.78 9.15 6.62
N ALA A 33 -13.75 10.16 5.76
CA ALA A 33 -12.61 11.04 5.56
C ALA A 33 -12.14 11.68 6.89
N MET A 34 -13.06 12.25 7.66
CA MET A 34 -12.73 12.81 8.98
C MET A 34 -12.19 11.75 9.96
N GLN A 35 -12.75 10.55 9.95
CA GLN A 35 -12.37 9.47 10.86
C GLN A 35 -11.02 8.86 10.49
N ILE A 36 -10.68 8.77 9.20
CA ILE A 36 -9.35 8.35 8.74
C ILE A 36 -8.27 9.26 9.35
N VAL A 37 -8.47 10.58 9.32
CA VAL A 37 -7.52 11.54 9.91
C VAL A 37 -7.52 11.48 11.44
N LYS A 38 -8.70 11.36 12.07
CA LYS A 38 -8.85 11.44 13.52
C LYS A 38 -8.40 10.18 14.25
N ASN A 39 -8.74 9.01 13.72
CA ASN A 39 -8.47 7.71 14.34
C ASN A 39 -8.38 6.61 13.27
N PRO A 40 -7.30 6.56 12.48
CA PRO A 40 -7.14 5.56 11.41
C PRO A 40 -7.15 4.12 11.95
N ALA A 41 -6.70 3.89 13.18
CA ALA A 41 -6.60 2.57 13.79
C ALA A 41 -7.96 1.88 14.06
N GLN A 42 -9.08 2.58 13.88
CA GLN A 42 -10.40 1.97 13.99
C GLN A 42 -10.79 1.16 12.75
N PHE A 43 -10.05 1.28 11.64
CA PHE A 43 -10.37 0.62 10.39
C PHE A 43 -9.40 -0.53 10.15
N ASP A 44 -9.90 -1.74 9.98
CA ASP A 44 -9.13 -2.86 9.46
C ASP A 44 -9.23 -2.90 7.92
N VAL A 45 -10.45 -2.79 7.39
CA VAL A 45 -10.74 -2.78 5.96
C VAL A 45 -11.85 -1.78 5.67
N ILE A 46 -11.65 -0.97 4.64
CA ILE A 46 -12.69 -0.07 4.10
C ILE A 46 -13.09 -0.61 2.72
N VAL A 47 -14.38 -0.94 2.56
CA VAL A 47 -14.97 -1.37 1.30
C VAL A 47 -15.80 -0.25 0.73
N THR A 48 -15.47 0.22 -0.47
CA THR A 48 -16.15 1.32 -1.13
C THR A 48 -16.09 1.18 -2.64
N GLU A 49 -16.85 1.99 -3.36
CA GLU A 49 -16.73 2.07 -4.82
C GLU A 49 -15.47 2.83 -5.23
N ASN A 50 -15.08 2.71 -6.51
CA ASN A 50 -13.80 3.20 -7.02
C ASN A 50 -13.56 4.69 -6.74
N MET A 51 -14.51 5.56 -7.05
CA MET A 51 -14.33 7.01 -6.94
C MET A 51 -14.05 7.45 -5.50
N PHE A 52 -14.80 6.94 -4.54
CA PHE A 52 -14.57 7.25 -3.13
C PHE A 52 -13.35 6.53 -2.58
N GLY A 53 -13.07 5.33 -3.08
CA GLY A 53 -11.86 4.60 -2.74
C GLY A 53 -10.59 5.36 -3.11
N ASP A 54 -10.53 5.92 -4.32
CA ASP A 54 -9.39 6.72 -4.80
C ASP A 54 -9.19 7.97 -3.93
N ILE A 55 -10.28 8.68 -3.56
CA ILE A 55 -10.20 9.87 -2.71
C ILE A 55 -9.73 9.50 -1.29
N LEU A 56 -10.34 8.48 -0.69
CA LEU A 56 -10.02 8.09 0.69
C LEU A 56 -8.64 7.46 0.82
N SER A 57 -8.16 6.73 -0.18
CA SER A 57 -6.82 6.15 -0.18
C SER A 57 -5.74 7.23 -0.31
N ASP A 58 -5.95 8.24 -1.13
CA ASP A 58 -5.05 9.38 -1.24
C ASP A 58 -4.99 10.17 0.08
N GLU A 59 -6.14 10.41 0.72
CA GLU A 59 -6.18 11.04 2.04
C GLU A 59 -5.46 10.19 3.10
N ALA A 60 -5.73 8.88 3.13
CA ALA A 60 -5.07 7.96 4.05
C ALA A 60 -3.55 7.89 3.83
N SER A 61 -3.07 8.09 2.59
CA SER A 61 -1.64 8.12 2.28
C SER A 61 -0.89 9.21 3.04
N MET A 62 -1.55 10.30 3.37
CA MET A 62 -0.97 11.41 4.13
C MET A 62 -0.68 11.05 5.59
N ILE A 63 -1.33 10.01 6.14
CA ILE A 63 -1.04 9.48 7.46
C ILE A 63 0.33 8.80 7.49
N THR A 64 0.69 8.12 6.39
CA THR A 64 2.02 7.51 6.21
C THR A 64 3.08 8.53 5.81
N GLY A 65 2.67 9.75 5.47
CA GLY A 65 3.51 10.88 5.11
C GLY A 65 3.83 11.01 3.62
N SER A 66 3.47 10.05 2.77
CA SER A 66 3.74 10.13 1.33
C SER A 66 2.94 9.14 0.49
N ILE A 67 2.44 9.60 -0.66
CA ILE A 67 1.87 8.73 -1.70
C ILE A 67 2.92 7.78 -2.30
N GLY A 68 4.21 8.12 -2.19
CA GLY A 68 5.33 7.25 -2.59
C GLY A 68 5.51 5.99 -1.73
N MET A 69 4.69 5.81 -0.71
CA MET A 69 4.68 4.63 0.16
C MET A 69 3.55 3.64 -0.16
N ILE A 70 2.56 4.02 -0.97
CA ILE A 70 1.31 3.27 -1.11
C ILE A 70 1.30 2.45 -2.41
N PRO A 71 1.33 1.12 -2.32
CA PRO A 71 1.12 0.23 -3.46
C PRO A 71 -0.36 0.10 -3.79
N SER A 72 -0.66 -0.32 -5.01
CA SER A 72 -2.01 -0.64 -5.46
C SER A 72 -2.02 -1.90 -6.32
N SER A 73 -3.15 -2.58 -6.35
CA SER A 73 -3.39 -3.70 -7.24
C SER A 73 -4.84 -3.74 -7.71
N SER A 74 -5.01 -4.04 -9.00
CA SER A 74 -6.30 -4.38 -9.60
C SER A 74 -6.28 -5.86 -9.95
N LEU A 75 -7.04 -6.65 -9.19
CA LEU A 75 -7.04 -8.11 -9.31
C LEU A 75 -8.21 -8.57 -10.19
N GLY A 76 -7.91 -9.43 -11.16
CA GLY A 76 -8.91 -10.12 -11.97
C GLY A 76 -9.19 -11.52 -11.43
N ASP A 77 -9.96 -12.29 -12.20
CA ASP A 77 -10.20 -13.69 -11.87
C ASP A 77 -8.90 -14.51 -11.94
N GLY A 78 -8.66 -15.34 -10.94
CA GLY A 78 -7.47 -16.19 -10.83
C GLY A 78 -6.22 -15.40 -10.45
N THR A 79 -5.12 -15.62 -11.20
CA THR A 79 -3.81 -15.06 -10.89
C THR A 79 -3.47 -13.78 -11.66
N ARG A 80 -4.39 -13.25 -12.45
CA ARG A 80 -4.16 -12.02 -13.23
C ARG A 80 -4.31 -10.80 -12.34
N GLY A 81 -3.35 -9.88 -12.45
CA GLY A 81 -3.39 -8.61 -11.73
C GLY A 81 -2.60 -7.53 -12.46
N LEU A 82 -2.99 -6.28 -12.23
CA LEU A 82 -2.21 -5.09 -12.54
C LEU A 82 -1.70 -4.56 -11.21
N TYR A 83 -0.43 -4.22 -11.14
CA TYR A 83 0.25 -3.78 -9.92
C TYR A 83 0.99 -2.49 -10.22
N GLU A 84 0.66 -1.44 -9.51
CA GLU A 84 1.23 -0.11 -9.71
C GLU A 84 1.22 0.70 -8.41
N PRO A 85 2.10 1.69 -8.25
CA PRO A 85 1.93 2.67 -7.19
C PRO A 85 0.70 3.54 -7.46
N ILE A 86 0.07 4.12 -6.43
CA ILE A 86 -1.07 5.01 -6.61
C ILE A 86 -0.71 6.36 -7.25
N HIS A 87 0.57 6.79 -7.14
CA HIS A 87 1.04 8.07 -7.66
C HIS A 87 1.26 8.04 -9.17
N GLY A 88 1.19 9.23 -9.81
CA GLY A 88 1.48 9.42 -11.23
C GLY A 88 2.97 9.42 -11.57
N SER A 89 3.29 9.79 -12.82
CA SER A 89 4.64 9.76 -13.38
C SER A 89 5.55 10.92 -12.97
N ALA A 90 5.01 12.00 -12.41
CA ALA A 90 5.71 13.20 -11.92
C ALA A 90 6.87 13.66 -12.86
N PRO A 91 6.56 14.06 -14.10
CA PRO A 91 7.57 14.35 -15.13
C PRO A 91 8.49 15.52 -14.75
N ASP A 92 8.06 16.40 -13.88
CA ASP A 92 8.82 17.56 -13.37
C ASP A 92 10.01 17.18 -12.48
N ILE A 93 9.98 16.00 -11.87
CA ILE A 93 11.04 15.47 -11.00
C ILE A 93 11.72 14.22 -11.60
N ALA A 94 11.34 13.79 -12.77
CA ALA A 94 11.95 12.66 -13.45
C ALA A 94 13.47 12.89 -13.67
N GLY A 95 14.27 11.87 -13.38
CA GLY A 95 15.74 11.90 -13.50
C GLY A 95 16.49 12.68 -12.42
N LYS A 96 15.79 13.24 -11.43
CA LYS A 96 16.45 14.00 -10.34
C LYS A 96 16.88 13.13 -9.13
N ASP A 97 16.66 11.84 -9.17
CA ASP A 97 16.97 10.85 -8.10
C ASP A 97 16.38 11.20 -6.72
N ILE A 98 15.20 11.84 -6.68
CA ILE A 98 14.55 12.28 -5.44
C ILE A 98 13.25 11.54 -5.13
N VAL A 99 12.77 10.71 -6.06
CA VAL A 99 11.49 9.99 -5.93
C VAL A 99 11.61 8.85 -4.92
N ASN A 100 10.56 8.65 -4.14
CA ASN A 100 10.46 7.49 -3.26
C ASN A 100 10.11 6.22 -4.07
N PRO A 101 10.97 5.19 -4.11
CA PRO A 101 10.70 3.98 -4.90
C PRO A 101 9.83 2.95 -4.16
N THR A 102 9.49 3.20 -2.90
CA THR A 102 8.91 2.20 -2.00
C THR A 102 7.56 1.68 -2.49
N ALA A 103 6.66 2.56 -2.96
CA ALA A 103 5.35 2.15 -3.48
C ALA A 103 5.48 1.19 -4.67
N CYS A 104 6.41 1.44 -5.59
CA CYS A 104 6.66 0.56 -6.73
C CYS A 104 7.22 -0.80 -6.28
N ILE A 105 8.14 -0.81 -5.32
CA ILE A 105 8.71 -2.04 -4.74
C ILE A 105 7.64 -2.85 -4.00
N LEU A 106 6.78 -2.21 -3.22
CA LEU A 106 5.66 -2.86 -2.54
C LEU A 106 4.60 -3.38 -3.53
N SER A 107 4.37 -2.68 -4.65
CA SER A 107 3.50 -3.18 -5.72
C SER A 107 4.07 -4.47 -6.34
N ALA A 108 5.40 -4.56 -6.49
CA ALA A 108 6.06 -5.80 -6.92
C ALA A 108 5.90 -6.92 -5.86
N ALA A 109 5.95 -6.61 -4.57
CA ALA A 109 5.66 -7.59 -3.51
C ALA A 109 4.22 -8.11 -3.59
N MET A 110 3.23 -7.22 -3.84
CA MET A 110 1.84 -7.64 -4.08
C MET A 110 1.73 -8.57 -5.29
N MET A 111 2.45 -8.30 -6.38
CA MET A 111 2.48 -9.16 -7.56
C MET A 111 3.04 -10.55 -7.22
N LEU A 112 4.12 -10.63 -6.46
CA LEU A 112 4.67 -11.90 -5.99
C LEU A 112 3.65 -12.67 -5.17
N ARG A 113 2.97 -12.01 -4.24
CA ARG A 113 1.98 -12.61 -3.36
C ARG A 113 0.74 -13.10 -4.10
N TYR A 114 0.11 -12.23 -4.89
CA TYR A 114 -1.22 -12.51 -5.47
C TYR A 114 -1.18 -13.22 -6.81
N SER A 115 -0.22 -12.90 -7.70
CA SER A 115 -0.13 -13.52 -9.01
C SER A 115 0.72 -14.79 -9.02
N PHE A 116 1.81 -14.80 -8.24
CA PHE A 116 2.78 -15.91 -8.29
C PHE A 116 2.71 -16.84 -7.07
N GLY A 117 1.93 -16.52 -6.03
CA GLY A 117 1.83 -17.32 -4.80
C GLY A 117 3.12 -17.37 -3.98
N MET A 118 4.02 -16.39 -4.17
CA MET A 118 5.32 -16.27 -3.53
C MET A 118 5.21 -15.40 -2.27
N ALA A 119 4.53 -15.91 -1.25
CA ALA A 119 4.24 -15.14 -0.04
C ALA A 119 5.50 -14.84 0.79
N GLU A 120 6.44 -15.80 0.88
CA GLU A 120 7.67 -15.62 1.65
C GLU A 120 8.57 -14.53 1.05
N GLU A 121 8.63 -14.44 -0.27
CA GLU A 121 9.40 -13.41 -0.97
C GLU A 121 8.73 -12.03 -0.83
N ALA A 122 7.40 -11.99 -0.88
CA ALA A 122 6.64 -10.76 -0.62
C ALA A 122 6.87 -10.27 0.81
N ASP A 123 6.76 -11.15 1.82
CA ASP A 123 7.04 -10.82 3.22
C ASP A 123 8.47 -10.32 3.42
N ALA A 124 9.44 -10.90 2.71
CA ALA A 124 10.84 -10.47 2.79
C ALA A 124 11.01 -9.02 2.30
N ILE A 125 10.33 -8.63 1.21
CA ILE A 125 10.35 -7.25 0.69
C ILE A 125 9.67 -6.29 1.68
N GLU A 126 8.48 -6.62 2.18
CA GLU A 126 7.73 -5.80 3.14
C GLU A 126 8.53 -5.59 4.44
N ASN A 127 9.15 -6.65 4.94
CA ASN A 127 10.04 -6.58 6.11
C ASN A 127 11.29 -5.73 5.84
N ALA A 128 11.87 -5.78 4.63
CA ALA A 128 13.00 -4.92 4.27
C ALA A 128 12.60 -3.44 4.29
N VAL A 129 11.41 -3.10 3.79
CA VAL A 129 10.88 -1.72 3.86
C VAL A 129 10.75 -1.28 5.32
N SER A 130 10.12 -2.09 6.17
CA SER A 130 9.97 -1.77 7.60
C SER A 130 11.32 -1.52 8.27
N ARG A 131 12.31 -2.36 8.03
CA ARG A 131 13.66 -2.23 8.60
C ARG A 131 14.41 -0.99 8.12
N VAL A 132 14.25 -0.61 6.85
CA VAL A 132 14.83 0.65 6.32
C VAL A 132 14.25 1.84 7.05
N LEU A 133 12.92 1.84 7.26
CA LEU A 133 12.23 2.89 8.00
C LEU A 133 12.64 2.91 9.48
N ASP A 134 12.79 1.76 10.13
CA ASP A 134 13.26 1.65 11.53
C ASP A 134 14.68 2.17 11.71
N LYS A 135 15.53 2.06 10.68
CA LYS A 135 16.87 2.66 10.67
C LYS A 135 16.87 4.19 10.46
N GLY A 136 15.70 4.81 10.35
CA GLY A 136 15.58 6.24 10.13
C GLY A 136 15.96 6.69 8.71
N LEU A 137 15.98 5.78 7.72
CA LEU A 137 16.24 6.14 6.33
C LEU A 137 14.94 6.59 5.67
N ARG A 138 14.97 7.72 4.97
CA ARG A 138 13.80 8.36 4.36
C ARG A 138 14.18 8.94 3.00
N THR A 139 13.18 9.16 2.17
CA THR A 139 13.28 10.03 1.00
C THR A 139 12.73 11.43 1.33
N ALA A 140 12.91 12.39 0.46
CA ALA A 140 12.58 13.79 0.73
C ALA A 140 11.09 14.03 1.06
N ASP A 141 10.21 13.19 0.52
CA ASP A 141 8.75 13.26 0.66
C ASP A 141 8.21 12.83 2.04
N ASN A 142 8.93 11.95 2.73
CA ASN A 142 8.53 11.42 4.05
C ASN A 142 9.56 11.70 5.16
N MET A 143 10.37 12.75 5.00
CA MET A 143 11.36 13.15 5.99
C MET A 143 10.74 13.52 7.34
N SER A 144 11.45 13.16 8.40
CA SER A 144 11.15 13.56 9.78
C SER A 144 12.43 13.82 10.56
N ASP A 145 12.30 14.49 11.72
CA ASP A 145 13.44 14.85 12.56
C ASP A 145 14.26 13.61 12.98
N GLY A 146 15.57 13.71 12.87
CA GLY A 146 16.51 12.65 13.22
C GLY A 146 16.69 11.57 12.14
N CYS A 147 16.01 11.67 10.99
CA CYS A 147 16.15 10.76 9.88
C CYS A 147 17.23 11.20 8.87
N THR A 148 17.73 10.24 8.10
CA THR A 148 18.70 10.46 7.03
C THR A 148 17.97 10.46 5.68
N CYS A 149 18.12 11.54 4.91
CA CYS A 149 17.53 11.65 3.57
C CYS A 149 18.35 10.88 2.53
N LEU A 150 17.69 10.03 1.76
CA LEU A 150 18.28 9.29 0.64
C LEU A 150 17.62 9.68 -0.68
N GLY A 151 18.36 9.59 -1.78
CA GLY A 151 17.80 9.61 -3.13
C GLY A 151 17.13 8.27 -3.49
N CYS A 152 16.46 8.25 -4.63
CA CYS A 152 15.76 7.07 -5.14
C CYS A 152 16.68 5.84 -5.26
N THR A 153 17.85 6.03 -5.89
CA THR A 153 18.84 4.96 -6.07
C THR A 153 19.35 4.44 -4.73
N ALA A 154 19.77 5.34 -3.84
CA ALA A 154 20.31 4.96 -2.53
C ALA A 154 19.26 4.28 -1.63
N MET A 155 17.98 4.65 -1.75
CA MET A 155 16.88 3.98 -1.06
C MET A 155 16.68 2.56 -1.61
N GLY A 156 16.70 2.39 -2.92
CA GLY A 156 16.63 1.05 -3.56
C GLY A 156 17.80 0.16 -3.12
N ASP A 157 19.02 0.68 -3.09
CA ASP A 157 20.21 -0.05 -2.62
C ASP A 157 20.08 -0.44 -1.15
N ALA A 158 19.61 0.46 -0.28
CA ALA A 158 19.40 0.18 1.14
C ALA A 158 18.37 -0.96 1.35
N LEU A 159 17.28 -0.97 0.60
CA LEU A 159 16.29 -2.04 0.61
C LEU A 159 16.87 -3.37 0.14
N SER A 160 17.65 -3.37 -0.94
CA SER A 160 18.32 -4.55 -1.48
C SER A 160 19.33 -5.13 -0.47
N LEU A 161 20.17 -4.30 0.13
CA LEU A 161 21.20 -4.74 1.09
C LEU A 161 20.59 -5.36 2.35
N ILE A 162 19.49 -4.81 2.87
CA ILE A 162 18.81 -5.35 4.05
C ILE A 162 18.17 -6.71 3.74
N HIS A 163 17.65 -6.89 2.54
CA HIS A 163 17.12 -8.17 2.09
C HIS A 163 18.21 -9.26 1.97
N ILE A 164 19.42 -8.88 1.49
CA ILE A 164 20.53 -9.83 1.25
C ILE A 164 21.30 -10.14 2.54
N SER A 165 21.49 -9.19 3.45
CA SER A 165 22.36 -9.32 4.62
C SER A 165 21.74 -10.07 5.79
N GLU A 166 20.42 -10.25 5.81
CA GLU A 166 19.75 -11.12 6.78
C GLU A 166 19.15 -12.32 6.04
N PRO A 167 19.70 -13.53 6.22
CA PRO A 167 19.31 -14.69 5.44
C PRO A 167 17.92 -15.18 5.85
N THR A 168 16.87 -14.61 5.26
CA THR A 168 15.79 -15.47 4.86
C THR A 168 16.39 -16.33 3.77
N ARG A 169 16.64 -17.63 4.05
CA ARG A 169 17.20 -18.57 3.08
C ARG A 169 16.29 -18.61 1.85
N LEU A 170 16.51 -17.73 0.91
CA LEU A 170 16.06 -17.96 -0.45
C LEU A 170 16.79 -19.23 -0.90
N ARG A 171 16.10 -20.37 -0.92
CA ARG A 171 16.56 -21.53 -1.64
C ARG A 171 16.87 -21.06 -3.05
N ARG A 172 18.14 -21.17 -3.46
CA ARG A 172 18.55 -20.94 -4.85
C ARG A 172 17.51 -21.62 -5.74
N ILE A 173 16.81 -20.85 -6.55
CA ILE A 173 16.07 -21.38 -7.68
C ILE A 173 17.16 -21.90 -8.61
N SER A 174 17.34 -23.22 -8.60
CA SER A 174 18.19 -23.96 -9.53
C SER A 174 17.39 -24.01 -10.83
N TYR A 175 17.87 -23.33 -11.89
CA TYR A 175 17.35 -23.53 -13.24
C TYR A 175 17.69 -24.93 -13.72
#